data_703229d0abf06f0c7d6c5e157fcb5e6d
#
_entry.id   703229d0abf06f0c7d6c5e157fcb5e6d
#
_cell.length_a   1.000
_cell.length_b   1.000
_cell.length_c   1.000
_cell.angle_alpha   90.00
_cell.angle_beta   90.00
_cell.angle_gamma   90.00
#
_symmetry.space_group_name_H-M   'P 1'
#
loop_
_entity.id
_entity.type
_entity.pdbx_description
1 polymer ?
#
loop_
_entity_poly.entity_id
_entity_poly.type
_entity_poly.pdbx_seq_one_letter_code
_entity_poly.pdbx_strand_id
1 'polypeptide(L)'
;MSKTQKNLKTGLLIFFGLFDGDKIIGELRVKYISDDNRFAEKGKRVYLYAFRIHKKYQGKGLGNFLLENVLTILTENGYSEFTVGVEDDNARARYMYEKNGFTEPIARIKESYQGDSYEYDLLLKA
;
A
#
# COMPACT_ATOMS: atom_id res chain seq x y z
N MET A 1 -10.13 6.57 -19.83
CA MET A 1 -10.40 6.03 -18.52
C MET A 1 -9.13 5.54 -17.85
N SER A 2 -9.18 5.41 -16.55
CA SER A 2 -8.04 5.00 -15.75
C SER A 2 -7.69 3.54 -15.93
N LYS A 3 -6.42 3.23 -15.84
CA LYS A 3 -5.97 1.85 -15.75
C LYS A 3 -4.73 1.76 -14.87
N THR A 4 -4.55 0.63 -14.24
CA THR A 4 -3.39 0.39 -13.39
C THR A 4 -2.21 0.02 -14.28
N GLN A 5 -1.18 0.82 -14.19
CA GLN A 5 0.08 0.52 -14.86
C GLN A 5 0.94 -0.27 -13.88
N LYS A 6 1.45 -1.37 -14.35
CA LYS A 6 2.29 -2.23 -13.58
C LYS A 6 3.57 -1.52 -13.20
N ASN A 7 4.34 -2.00 -12.35
CA ASN A 7 5.50 -1.44 -11.72
C ASN A 7 6.45 -0.65 -12.63
N LEU A 8 6.88 0.48 -12.14
CA LEU A 8 8.09 1.15 -12.61
C LEU A 8 9.17 0.88 -11.57
N LYS A 9 10.28 0.35 -12.03
CA LYS A 9 11.35 -0.06 -11.14
C LYS A 9 12.53 0.89 -11.25
N THR A 10 12.91 1.49 -10.13
CA THR A 10 14.04 2.42 -10.08
C THR A 10 14.91 1.98 -8.91
N GLY A 11 16.04 1.32 -9.20
CA GLY A 11 16.87 0.74 -8.17
C GLY A 11 16.08 -0.26 -7.33
N LEU A 12 15.96 0.00 -6.02
CA LEU A 12 15.19 -0.84 -5.10
C LEU A 12 13.75 -0.40 -4.93
N LEU A 13 13.37 0.71 -5.58
CA LEU A 13 12.03 1.26 -5.46
C LEU A 13 11.13 0.69 -6.53
N ILE A 14 9.98 0.14 -6.11
CA ILE A 14 8.98 -0.40 -7.01
C ILE A 14 7.65 0.25 -6.68
N PHE A 15 6.94 0.71 -7.69
CA PHE A 15 5.61 1.26 -7.45
C PHE A 15 4.65 0.92 -8.59
N PHE A 16 3.35 1.00 -8.27
CA PHE A 16 2.27 0.83 -9.22
C PHE A 16 1.60 2.19 -9.42
N GLY A 17 1.38 2.56 -10.67
CA GLY A 17 0.75 3.82 -11.01
C GLY A 17 -0.65 3.61 -11.55
N LEU A 18 -1.53 4.55 -11.24
CA LEU A 18 -2.85 4.65 -11.83
C LEU A 18 -2.84 5.82 -12.77
N PHE A 19 -3.28 5.61 -14.01
CA PHE A 19 -3.18 6.62 -15.07
C PHE A 19 -4.54 7.01 -15.61
N ASP A 20 -4.65 8.29 -15.96
CA ASP A 20 -5.73 8.83 -16.76
C ASP A 20 -5.06 9.34 -18.05
N GLY A 21 -5.12 8.56 -19.14
CA GLY A 21 -4.32 8.82 -20.29
C GLY A 21 -2.83 8.71 -19.96
N ASP A 22 -2.08 9.77 -20.22
CA ASP A 22 -0.65 9.83 -19.92
C ASP A 22 -0.36 10.41 -18.51
N LYS A 23 -1.40 10.83 -17.81
CA LYS A 23 -1.26 11.50 -16.54
C LYS A 23 -1.34 10.52 -15.38
N ILE A 24 -0.34 10.56 -14.49
CA ILE A 24 -0.39 9.74 -13.29
C ILE A 24 -1.30 10.40 -12.25
N ILE A 25 -2.30 9.68 -11.80
CA ILE A 25 -3.29 10.22 -10.85
C ILE A 25 -3.30 9.49 -9.51
N GLY A 26 -2.55 8.41 -9.39
CA GLY A 26 -2.42 7.68 -8.14
C GLY A 26 -1.20 6.81 -8.17
N GLU A 27 -0.71 6.46 -6.98
CA GLU A 27 0.43 5.55 -6.86
C GLU A 27 0.37 4.75 -5.57
N LEU A 28 0.97 3.58 -5.61
CA LEU A 28 1.12 2.70 -4.46
C LEU A 28 2.51 2.06 -4.57
N ARG A 29 3.32 2.24 -3.54
CA ARG A 29 4.66 1.69 -3.53
C ARG A 29 4.70 0.37 -2.77
N VAL A 30 5.62 -0.50 -3.13
CA VAL A 30 5.76 -1.80 -2.47
C VAL A 30 7.21 -2.07 -2.11
N LYS A 31 7.40 -2.78 -1.01
CA LYS A 31 8.68 -3.34 -0.60
C LYS A 31 8.54 -4.85 -0.48
N TYR A 32 9.45 -5.56 -1.12
CA TYR A 32 9.48 -7.03 -1.07
C TYR A 32 10.40 -7.54 0.04
N ILE A 33 11.28 -6.70 0.56
CA ILE A 33 12.24 -7.04 1.59
C ILE A 33 12.31 -5.89 2.59
N SER A 34 12.42 -6.19 3.86
CA SER A 34 12.60 -5.20 4.92
C SER A 34 13.51 -5.77 6.00
N ASP A 35 14.28 -4.91 6.65
CA ASP A 35 15.09 -5.29 7.82
C ASP A 35 14.19 -5.77 8.95
N ASP A 36 12.96 -5.28 9.01
CA ASP A 36 11.96 -5.71 9.96
C ASP A 36 10.95 -6.58 9.20
N ASN A 37 11.00 -7.88 9.42
CA ASN A 37 10.18 -8.82 8.67
C ASN A 37 8.68 -8.76 9.02
N ARG A 38 8.32 -7.97 10.00
CA ARG A 38 6.90 -7.70 10.23
C ARG A 38 6.31 -6.93 9.04
N PHE A 39 7.11 -6.07 8.39
CA PHE A 39 6.68 -5.31 7.23
C PHE A 39 6.71 -6.16 5.96
N ALA A 40 7.87 -6.73 5.64
CA ALA A 40 8.05 -7.51 4.43
C ALA A 40 9.02 -8.65 4.67
N GLU A 41 8.77 -9.76 3.98
CA GLU A 41 9.61 -10.95 4.07
C GLU A 41 9.76 -11.51 2.67
N LYS A 42 11.01 -11.75 2.26
CA LYS A 42 11.34 -12.20 0.91
C LYS A 42 10.52 -13.41 0.48
N GLY A 43 9.88 -13.29 -0.66
CA GLY A 43 9.13 -14.38 -1.27
C GLY A 43 7.75 -14.65 -0.65
N LYS A 44 7.37 -13.91 0.39
CA LYS A 44 6.15 -14.23 1.13
C LYS A 44 5.29 -13.01 1.42
N ARG A 45 5.88 -11.96 2.01
CA ARG A 45 5.13 -10.81 2.55
C ARG A 45 5.59 -9.53 1.88
N VAL A 46 4.64 -8.74 1.40
CA VAL A 46 4.89 -7.46 0.73
C VAL A 46 4.33 -6.33 1.58
N TYR A 47 5.12 -5.29 1.78
CA TYR A 47 4.68 -4.08 2.45
C TYR A 47 4.21 -3.06 1.41
N LEU A 48 2.98 -2.59 1.54
CA LEU A 48 2.39 -1.57 0.68
C LEU A 48 2.41 -0.24 1.42
N TYR A 49 2.92 0.81 0.77
CA TYR A 49 3.10 2.09 1.44
C TYR A 49 3.05 3.25 0.43
N ALA A 50 3.09 4.48 0.93
CA ALA A 50 3.03 5.69 0.11
C ALA A 50 1.87 5.64 -0.88
N PHE A 51 0.73 5.19 -0.40
CA PHE A 51 -0.49 5.04 -1.19
C PHE A 51 -1.21 6.37 -1.26
N ARG A 52 -1.39 6.88 -2.46
CA ARG A 52 -2.09 8.16 -2.63
C ARG A 52 -2.83 8.23 -3.95
N ILE A 53 -3.95 8.94 -3.94
CA ILE A 53 -4.71 9.31 -5.13
C ILE A 53 -4.69 10.83 -5.21
N HIS A 54 -4.41 11.36 -6.39
CA HIS A 54 -4.39 12.80 -6.61
C HIS A 54 -5.73 13.41 -6.18
N LYS A 55 -5.68 14.56 -5.51
CA LYS A 55 -6.84 15.17 -4.86
C LYS A 55 -8.06 15.29 -5.76
N LYS A 56 -7.86 15.69 -7.02
CA LYS A 56 -8.95 15.86 -7.99
C LYS A 56 -9.69 14.56 -8.29
N TYR A 57 -9.07 13.43 -8.02
CA TYR A 57 -9.60 12.12 -8.38
C TYR A 57 -10.07 11.31 -7.17
N GLN A 58 -10.01 11.90 -5.99
CA GLN A 58 -10.47 11.25 -4.77
C GLN A 58 -12.00 11.17 -4.72
N GLY A 59 -12.51 10.22 -3.93
CA GLY A 59 -13.94 10.07 -3.73
C GLY A 59 -14.66 9.36 -4.87
N LYS A 60 -13.93 8.71 -5.76
CA LYS A 60 -14.49 8.03 -6.95
C LYS A 60 -14.22 6.53 -6.96
N GLY A 61 -13.73 5.97 -5.85
CA GLY A 61 -13.42 4.56 -5.77
C GLY A 61 -12.09 4.16 -6.40
N LEU A 62 -11.28 5.12 -6.84
CA LEU A 62 -10.02 4.82 -7.53
C LEU A 62 -8.95 4.25 -6.60
N GLY A 63 -8.94 4.66 -5.34
CA GLY A 63 -8.03 4.08 -4.36
C GLY A 63 -8.28 2.60 -4.17
N ASN A 64 -9.53 2.24 -3.99
CA ASN A 64 -9.91 0.84 -3.85
C ASN A 64 -9.59 0.04 -5.13
N PHE A 65 -9.84 0.64 -6.29
CA PHE A 65 -9.52 0.03 -7.58
C PHE A 65 -8.02 -0.27 -7.69
N LEU A 66 -7.18 0.71 -7.37
CA LEU A 66 -5.72 0.52 -7.41
C LEU A 66 -5.27 -0.57 -6.43
N LEU A 67 -5.77 -0.53 -5.21
CA LEU A 67 -5.40 -1.52 -4.19
C LEU A 67 -5.78 -2.93 -4.63
N GLU A 68 -7.00 -3.13 -5.10
CA GLU A 68 -7.45 -4.45 -5.56
C GLU A 68 -6.59 -4.96 -6.70
N ASN A 69 -6.26 -4.11 -7.66
CA ASN A 69 -5.42 -4.50 -8.79
C ASN A 69 -4.01 -4.89 -8.35
N VAL A 70 -3.42 -4.12 -7.45
CA VAL A 70 -2.08 -4.42 -6.94
C VAL A 70 -2.07 -5.75 -6.18
N LEU A 71 -3.06 -5.97 -5.33
CA LEU A 71 -3.16 -7.23 -4.59
C LEU A 71 -3.31 -8.43 -5.53
N THR A 72 -4.10 -8.28 -6.59
CA THR A 72 -4.25 -9.33 -7.60
C THR A 72 -2.93 -9.65 -8.28
N ILE A 73 -2.21 -8.62 -8.74
CA ILE A 73 -0.93 -8.79 -9.41
C ILE A 73 0.08 -9.49 -8.48
N LEU A 74 0.17 -9.03 -7.23
CA LEU A 74 1.13 -9.59 -6.28
C LEU A 74 0.79 -11.04 -5.92
N THR A 75 -0.49 -11.34 -5.77
CA THR A 75 -0.95 -12.71 -5.49
C THR A 75 -0.62 -13.63 -6.65
N GLU A 76 -0.82 -13.18 -7.89
CA GLU A 76 -0.46 -13.94 -9.08
C GLU A 76 1.03 -14.17 -9.18
N ASN A 77 1.83 -13.28 -8.61
CA ASN A 77 3.29 -13.42 -8.57
C ASN A 77 3.79 -14.28 -7.40
N GLY A 78 2.88 -14.87 -6.63
CA GLY A 78 3.23 -15.84 -5.59
C GLY A 78 3.32 -15.30 -4.17
N TYR A 79 2.98 -14.03 -3.95
CA TYR A 79 3.00 -13.47 -2.60
C TYR A 79 1.69 -13.80 -1.89
N SER A 80 1.76 -14.10 -0.59
CA SER A 80 0.61 -14.57 0.17
C SER A 80 0.25 -13.69 1.36
N GLU A 81 1.11 -12.75 1.73
CA GLU A 81 0.86 -11.86 2.85
C GLU A 81 1.17 -10.43 2.46
N PHE A 82 0.36 -9.51 3.00
CA PHE A 82 0.48 -8.09 2.66
C PHE A 82 0.30 -7.26 3.92
N THR A 83 1.11 -6.20 4.07
CA THR A 83 1.00 -5.30 5.22
C THR A 83 0.79 -3.86 4.75
N VAL A 84 0.08 -3.11 5.57
CA VAL A 84 -0.11 -1.66 5.40
C VAL A 84 -0.04 -0.99 6.76
N GLY A 85 0.47 0.25 6.80
CA GLY A 85 0.42 1.06 8.00
C GLY A 85 -0.78 2.00 7.93
N VAL A 86 -1.48 2.17 9.05
CA VAL A 86 -2.59 3.10 9.12
C VAL A 86 -2.57 3.86 10.43
N GLU A 87 -2.62 5.19 10.35
CA GLU A 87 -2.65 6.06 11.51
C GLU A 87 -4.05 6.13 12.10
N ASP A 88 -4.12 6.43 13.41
CA ASP A 88 -5.38 6.38 14.17
C ASP A 88 -6.45 7.32 13.63
N ASP A 89 -6.04 8.47 13.11
CA ASP A 89 -6.97 9.48 12.60
C ASP A 89 -7.39 9.23 11.16
N ASN A 90 -6.92 8.15 10.54
CA ASN A 90 -7.26 7.84 9.16
C ASN A 90 -8.28 6.70 9.08
N ALA A 91 -9.46 6.96 9.63
CA ALA A 91 -10.54 5.97 9.67
C ALA A 91 -10.99 5.55 8.26
N ARG A 92 -10.92 6.46 7.30
CA ARG A 92 -11.32 6.19 5.93
C ARG A 92 -10.40 5.16 5.28
N ALA A 93 -9.09 5.33 5.43
CA ALA A 93 -8.12 4.37 4.90
C ALA A 93 -8.26 3.04 5.62
N ARG A 94 -8.44 3.06 6.93
CA ARG A 94 -8.60 1.83 7.70
C ARG A 94 -9.80 1.02 7.22
N TYR A 95 -10.91 1.68 6.98
CA TYR A 95 -12.11 1.01 6.46
C TYR A 95 -11.81 0.34 5.11
N MET A 96 -11.13 1.05 4.22
CA MET A 96 -10.78 0.52 2.91
C MET A 96 -9.84 -0.70 3.03
N TYR A 97 -8.84 -0.60 3.89
CA TYR A 97 -7.92 -1.72 4.12
C TYR A 97 -8.63 -2.93 4.71
N GLU A 98 -9.46 -2.72 5.72
CA GLU A 98 -10.19 -3.82 6.37
C GLU A 98 -11.15 -4.49 5.39
N LYS A 99 -11.80 -3.72 4.56
CA LYS A 99 -12.68 -4.23 3.51
C LYS A 99 -11.92 -5.11 2.52
N ASN A 100 -10.66 -4.86 2.32
CA ASN A 100 -9.81 -5.63 1.41
C ASN A 100 -9.03 -6.74 2.11
N GLY A 101 -9.35 -7.03 3.36
CA GLY A 101 -8.77 -8.17 4.06
C GLY A 101 -7.63 -7.88 5.01
N PHE A 102 -7.25 -6.62 5.20
CA PHE A 102 -6.23 -6.23 6.17
C PHE A 102 -6.88 -6.10 7.55
N THR A 103 -7.16 -7.26 8.15
CA THR A 103 -7.99 -7.29 9.36
C THR A 103 -7.22 -7.60 10.63
N GLU A 104 -5.93 -7.92 10.52
CA GLU A 104 -5.14 -8.32 11.68
C GLU A 104 -4.09 -7.28 12.02
N PRO A 105 -4.25 -6.53 13.13
CA PRO A 105 -3.18 -5.64 13.60
C PRO A 105 -2.07 -6.48 14.22
N ILE A 106 -0.89 -6.45 13.62
CA ILE A 106 0.23 -7.28 14.06
C ILE A 106 1.29 -6.50 14.83
N ALA A 107 1.26 -5.17 14.76
CA ALA A 107 2.23 -4.36 15.47
C ALA A 107 1.74 -2.92 15.61
N ARG A 108 2.22 -2.26 16.64
CA ARG A 108 2.09 -0.82 16.81
C ARG A 108 3.45 -0.20 16.54
N ILE A 109 3.55 0.59 15.50
CA ILE A 109 4.83 1.13 15.06
C ILE A 109 4.98 2.58 15.51
N LYS A 110 6.16 2.92 16.03
CA LYS A 110 6.51 4.28 16.40
C LYS A 110 7.70 4.69 15.58
N GLU A 111 7.59 5.81 14.89
CA GLU A 111 8.66 6.33 14.02
C GLU A 111 8.90 7.79 14.30
N SER A 112 10.15 8.23 14.10
CA SER A 112 10.53 9.63 14.21
C SER A 112 11.15 10.06 12.90
N TYR A 113 10.75 11.25 12.42
CA TYR A 113 11.29 11.80 11.18
C TYR A 113 11.38 13.31 11.33
N GLN A 114 12.60 13.85 11.20
CA GLN A 114 12.86 15.30 11.27
C GLN A 114 12.30 15.93 12.54
N GLY A 115 12.45 15.27 13.68
CA GLY A 115 12.00 15.79 14.95
C GLY A 115 10.56 15.50 15.30
N ASP A 116 9.75 15.03 14.35
CA ASP A 116 8.38 14.64 14.60
C ASP A 116 8.32 13.14 14.86
N SER A 117 7.44 12.74 15.76
CA SER A 117 7.18 11.33 16.01
C SER A 117 5.72 11.01 15.71
N TYR A 118 5.49 9.81 15.19
CA TYR A 118 4.15 9.36 14.84
C TYR A 118 4.03 7.86 15.06
N GLU A 119 2.79 7.43 15.26
CA GLU A 119 2.48 6.04 15.51
C GLU A 119 1.39 5.57 14.56
N TYR A 120 1.44 4.30 14.24
CA TYR A 120 0.40 3.70 13.42
C TYR A 120 0.31 2.20 13.68
N ASP A 121 -0.83 1.62 13.33
CA ASP A 121 -1.00 0.18 13.35
C ASP A 121 -0.49 -0.41 12.04
N LEU A 122 0.21 -1.54 12.15
CA LEU A 122 0.58 -2.34 11.00
C LEU A 122 -0.45 -3.45 10.86
N LEU A 123 -1.19 -3.44 9.77
CA LEU A 123 -2.25 -4.41 9.52
C LEU A 123 -1.79 -5.46 8.53
N LEU A 124 -2.18 -6.70 8.76
CA LEU A 124 -1.83 -7.84 7.92
C LEU A 124 -3.07 -8.37 7.20
N LYS A 125 -2.88 -8.64 5.92
CA LYS A 125 -3.78 -9.46 5.11
C LYS A 125 -3.03 -10.75 4.79
N ALA A 126 -3.60 -11.88 5.14
CA ALA A 126 -3.00 -13.18 4.85
C ALA A 126 -3.95 -14.06 4.04
#